data_d6247d3cbf0ff6cae545bc0dc724c4b0
#
_entry.id   d6247d3cbf0ff6cae545bc0dc724c4b0
#
_cell.length_a   1.000
_cell.length_b   1.000
_cell.length_c   1.000
_cell.angle_alpha   90.00
_cell.angle_beta   90.00
_cell.angle_gamma   90.00
#
_symmetry.space_group_name_H-M   'P 1'
#
loop_
_entity.id
_entity.type
_entity.pdbx_description
1 polymer ?
#
loop_
_entity_poly.entity_id
_entity_poly.type
_entity_poly.pdbx_seq_one_letter_code
_entity_poly.pdbx_strand_id
1 'polypeptide(L)'
;MACRGNRGEPLSSAGRRRGNSASRDLNLTTAQVLERFTLGPRSGVFTDGACSGNPGPGGWGAVHVRDGDVVARRYGHDPATTHNRMELKAVIEGLRMLAPADEVTLYSDSQLVVNTLTKWAAAWEARGWRRREGEVRNLDLVQEAYALLRERPHVRIQWVRAHDGTRWNEYADSLATAYLRDEV
;
A
#
# COMPACT_ATOMS: atom_id res chain seq x y z
N MET A 1 -56.92 -6.00 47.36
CA MET A 1 -55.61 -5.59 47.92
C MET A 1 -54.62 -5.57 46.76
N ALA A 2 -54.15 -4.41 46.44
CA ALA A 2 -53.25 -4.16 45.27
C ALA A 2 -51.79 -4.28 45.73
N CYS A 3 -50.97 -4.98 44.94
CA CYS A 3 -49.51 -4.82 45.00
C CYS A 3 -48.99 -4.46 43.64
N ARG A 4 -48.32 -3.31 43.63
CA ARG A 4 -47.80 -2.62 42.43
C ARG A 4 -46.53 -3.31 41.94
N GLY A 5 -46.45 -3.49 40.61
CA GLY A 5 -45.24 -3.89 39.90
C GLY A 5 -44.17 -2.81 39.87
N ASN A 6 -42.95 -3.21 40.02
CA ASN A 6 -41.76 -2.39 39.84
C ASN A 6 -41.30 -2.55 38.42
N ARG A 7 -41.21 -1.44 37.68
CA ARG A 7 -40.67 -1.39 36.30
C ARG A 7 -39.16 -1.20 36.38
N GLY A 8 -38.44 -2.26 36.01
CA GLY A 8 -36.99 -2.16 35.80
C GLY A 8 -36.69 -1.40 34.48
N GLU A 9 -35.91 -0.35 34.59
CA GLU A 9 -35.37 0.40 33.45
C GLU A 9 -34.35 -0.45 32.68
N PRO A 10 -34.30 -0.34 31.33
CA PRO A 10 -33.27 -0.99 30.55
C PRO A 10 -31.95 -0.23 30.64
N LEU A 11 -30.91 -0.95 31.05
CA LEU A 11 -29.52 -0.45 31.06
C LEU A 11 -29.10 -0.01 29.69
N SER A 12 -28.64 1.23 29.63
CA SER A 12 -28.02 1.93 28.50
C SER A 12 -26.96 1.07 27.81
N SER A 13 -27.13 0.92 26.52
CA SER A 13 -26.21 0.29 25.60
C SER A 13 -24.83 0.98 25.61
N ALA A 14 -23.81 0.22 25.94
CA ALA A 14 -22.42 0.60 25.85
C ALA A 14 -22.08 1.13 24.45
N GLY A 15 -21.48 2.32 24.43
CA GLY A 15 -21.06 3.03 23.25
C GLY A 15 -20.16 2.18 22.36
N ARG A 16 -20.56 2.00 21.13
CA ARG A 16 -19.68 1.54 20.04
C ARG A 16 -18.53 2.53 19.94
N ARG A 17 -17.33 2.08 20.27
CA ARG A 17 -16.09 2.78 19.92
C ARG A 17 -16.08 2.90 18.40
N ARG A 18 -16.33 4.11 17.92
CA ARG A 18 -16.10 4.47 16.52
C ARG A 18 -14.59 4.33 16.29
N GLY A 19 -14.19 3.32 15.52
CA GLY A 19 -12.84 3.19 15.02
C GLY A 19 -12.48 4.48 14.27
N ASN A 20 -11.30 4.96 14.52
CA ASN A 20 -10.77 6.23 14.04
C ASN A 20 -10.64 6.16 12.49
N SER A 21 -11.67 6.58 11.76
CA SER A 21 -11.65 6.71 10.29
C SER A 21 -11.03 8.03 9.83
N ALA A 22 -10.38 8.77 10.74
CA ALA A 22 -9.93 10.13 10.52
C ALA A 22 -8.64 10.27 9.70
N SER A 23 -8.00 9.16 9.28
CA SER A 23 -6.77 9.23 8.47
C SER A 23 -6.99 9.24 6.95
N ARG A 24 -8.19 8.88 6.49
CA ARG A 24 -8.49 8.75 5.06
C ARG A 24 -8.64 10.06 4.29
N ASP A 25 -8.79 11.19 4.97
CA ASP A 25 -9.09 12.48 4.35
C ASP A 25 -7.96 13.51 4.48
N LEU A 26 -6.82 13.11 5.04
CA LEU A 26 -5.70 14.02 5.22
C LEU A 26 -4.66 13.79 4.10
N ASN A 27 -4.85 14.47 2.99
CA ASN A 27 -3.86 14.54 1.91
C ASN A 27 -2.58 15.25 2.40
N LEU A 28 -1.81 14.56 3.27
CA LEU A 28 -0.62 15.09 3.94
C LEU A 28 0.57 15.16 3.00
N THR A 29 1.41 16.18 3.16
CA THR A 29 2.74 16.20 2.55
C THR A 29 3.70 15.24 3.26
N THR A 30 4.79 14.87 2.61
CA THR A 30 5.83 14.02 3.23
C THR A 30 6.39 14.62 4.51
N ALA A 31 6.54 15.95 4.59
CA ALA A 31 6.99 16.66 5.79
C ALA A 31 5.99 16.48 6.95
N GLN A 32 4.70 16.69 6.69
CA GLN A 32 3.64 16.51 7.69
C GLN A 32 3.55 15.05 8.17
N VAL A 33 3.78 14.07 7.29
CA VAL A 33 3.85 12.66 7.67
C VAL A 33 5.00 12.40 8.64
N LEU A 34 6.19 12.94 8.36
CA LEU A 34 7.36 12.77 9.23
C LEU A 34 7.19 13.39 10.62
N GLU A 35 6.43 14.48 10.72
CA GLU A 35 6.10 15.11 12.00
C GLU A 35 5.07 14.30 12.79
N ARG A 36 4.10 13.69 12.10
CA ARG A 36 2.93 13.07 12.72
C ARG A 36 3.14 11.60 13.10
N PHE A 37 3.83 10.84 12.26
CA PHE A 37 3.97 9.39 12.41
C PHE A 37 5.39 9.00 12.79
N THR A 38 5.53 8.13 13.80
CA THR A 38 6.82 7.72 14.36
C THR A 38 6.99 6.20 14.45
N LEU A 39 5.92 5.44 14.23
CA LEU A 39 5.89 4.00 14.41
C LEU A 39 6.22 3.24 13.11
N GLY A 40 6.64 1.99 13.26
CA GLY A 40 6.86 1.05 12.17
C GLY A 40 8.31 0.66 11.93
N PRO A 41 8.59 -0.16 10.91
CA PRO A 41 9.94 -0.59 10.55
C PRO A 41 10.84 0.61 10.22
N ARG A 42 12.09 0.57 10.67
CA ARG A 42 13.05 1.65 10.43
C ARG A 42 13.82 1.51 9.11
N SER A 43 13.74 0.35 8.46
CA SER A 43 14.40 0.08 7.19
C SER A 43 13.49 -0.74 6.28
N GLY A 44 13.60 -0.52 4.97
CA GLY A 44 12.83 -1.21 3.95
C GLY A 44 12.49 -0.31 2.77
N VAL A 45 11.79 -0.88 1.80
CA VAL A 45 11.14 -0.12 0.73
C VAL A 45 9.64 -0.14 1.00
N PHE A 46 8.99 1.01 0.97
CA PHE A 46 7.56 1.14 1.19
C PHE A 46 6.92 1.70 -0.08
N THR A 47 5.82 1.08 -0.50
CA THR A 47 5.17 1.39 -1.78
C THR A 47 3.67 1.53 -1.61
N ASP A 48 3.09 2.49 -2.32
CA ASP A 48 1.64 2.72 -2.33
C ASP A 48 1.18 3.25 -3.68
N GLY A 49 -0.07 2.95 -4.04
CA GLY A 49 -0.73 3.42 -5.25
C GLY A 49 -2.11 4.00 -4.96
N ALA A 50 -2.38 5.19 -5.49
CA ALA A 50 -3.65 5.89 -5.34
C ALA A 50 -4.34 6.10 -6.69
N CYS A 51 -5.68 6.16 -6.69
CA CYS A 51 -6.45 6.47 -7.89
C CYS A 51 -7.75 7.19 -7.52
N SER A 52 -7.99 8.34 -8.15
CA SER A 52 -9.23 9.10 -8.02
C SER A 52 -10.25 8.65 -9.06
N GLY A 53 -11.11 7.70 -8.67
CA GLY A 53 -11.94 6.92 -9.60
C GLY A 53 -11.22 5.64 -10.02
N ASN A 54 -11.92 4.74 -10.73
CA ASN A 54 -11.33 3.44 -11.13
C ASN A 54 -12.03 2.91 -12.40
N PRO A 55 -11.65 3.34 -13.62
CA PRO A 55 -10.47 4.14 -13.97
C PRO A 55 -10.58 5.65 -13.66
N GLY A 56 -9.42 6.33 -13.57
CA GLY A 56 -9.29 7.77 -13.35
C GLY A 56 -7.83 8.22 -13.21
N PRO A 57 -7.58 9.49 -12.88
CA PRO A 57 -6.23 9.92 -12.58
C PRO A 57 -5.72 9.23 -11.31
N GLY A 58 -4.45 8.83 -11.31
CA GLY A 58 -3.84 8.14 -10.20
C GLY A 58 -2.35 8.44 -10.08
N GLY A 59 -1.80 8.13 -8.91
CA GLY A 59 -0.38 8.28 -8.63
C GLY A 59 0.19 7.07 -7.91
N TRP A 60 1.48 7.00 -7.88
CA TRP A 60 2.25 5.97 -7.20
C TRP A 60 3.42 6.59 -6.44
N GLY A 61 3.77 5.98 -5.33
CA GLY A 61 4.89 6.38 -4.49
C GLY A 61 5.71 5.19 -4.00
N ALA A 62 7.02 5.37 -3.94
CA ALA A 62 7.96 4.42 -3.38
C ALA A 62 9.06 5.17 -2.61
N VAL A 63 9.39 4.69 -1.41
CA VAL A 63 10.47 5.22 -0.58
C VAL A 63 11.35 4.10 -0.07
N HIS A 64 12.67 4.24 -0.23
CA HIS A 64 13.67 3.36 0.36
C HIS A 64 14.24 4.05 1.59
N VAL A 65 14.17 3.35 2.72
CA VAL A 65 14.56 3.85 4.04
C VAL A 65 15.61 2.92 4.66
N ARG A 66 16.61 3.49 5.29
CA ARG A 66 17.62 2.77 6.06
C ARG A 66 17.82 3.48 7.40
N ASP A 67 17.63 2.73 8.49
CA ASP A 67 17.79 3.21 9.88
C ASP A 67 16.97 4.46 10.25
N GLY A 68 15.86 4.68 9.53
CA GLY A 68 14.98 5.83 9.73
C GLY A 68 15.29 7.03 8.84
N ASP A 69 16.26 6.90 7.93
CA ASP A 69 16.62 7.93 6.96
C ASP A 69 16.16 7.55 5.55
N VAL A 70 15.64 8.52 4.81
CA VAL A 70 15.26 8.33 3.41
C VAL A 70 16.51 8.24 2.54
N VAL A 71 16.77 7.08 1.97
CA VAL A 71 17.88 6.83 1.04
C VAL A 71 17.52 7.25 -0.38
N ALA A 72 16.33 6.90 -0.82
CA ALA A 72 15.80 7.26 -2.12
C ALA A 72 14.27 7.31 -2.09
N ARG A 73 13.69 8.12 -2.95
CA ARG A 73 12.24 8.14 -3.18
C ARG A 73 11.94 8.34 -4.66
N ARG A 74 10.84 7.75 -5.11
CA ARG A 74 10.29 7.93 -6.44
C ARG A 74 8.79 8.07 -6.35
N TYR A 75 8.22 8.87 -7.19
CA TYR A 75 6.76 9.03 -7.31
C TYR A 75 6.42 9.56 -8.71
N GLY A 76 5.17 9.40 -9.07
CA GLY A 76 4.67 9.89 -10.34
C GLY A 76 3.16 9.67 -10.44
N HIS A 77 2.60 10.05 -11.59
CA HIS A 77 1.17 9.96 -11.83
C HIS A 77 0.86 9.52 -13.26
N ASP A 78 -0.38 9.11 -13.47
CA ASP A 78 -0.97 8.78 -14.77
C ASP A 78 -2.36 9.42 -14.82
N PRO A 79 -2.71 10.17 -15.88
CA PRO A 79 -4.01 10.84 -16.00
C PRO A 79 -5.19 9.87 -16.19
N ALA A 80 -4.94 8.61 -16.60
CA ALA A 80 -5.97 7.62 -16.88
C ALA A 80 -5.49 6.21 -16.53
N THR A 81 -5.72 5.78 -15.30
CA THR A 81 -5.23 4.50 -14.77
C THR A 81 -6.24 3.82 -13.85
N THR A 82 -5.80 2.78 -13.16
CA THR A 82 -6.57 2.09 -12.11
C THR A 82 -5.73 1.97 -10.85
N HIS A 83 -6.39 1.83 -9.71
CA HIS A 83 -5.71 1.63 -8.43
C HIS A 83 -4.69 0.49 -8.48
N ASN A 84 -5.07 -0.70 -8.98
CA ASN A 84 -4.17 -1.85 -9.07
C ASN A 84 -2.95 -1.60 -9.98
N ARG A 85 -3.07 -0.79 -11.03
CA ARG A 85 -1.92 -0.42 -11.87
C ARG A 85 -0.95 0.48 -11.12
N MET A 86 -1.45 1.43 -10.32
CA MET A 86 -0.61 2.31 -9.52
C MET A 86 0.13 1.56 -8.42
N GLU A 87 -0.53 0.60 -7.76
CA GLU A 87 0.10 -0.30 -6.81
C GLU A 87 1.25 -1.13 -7.42
N LEU A 88 1.00 -1.73 -8.59
CA LEU A 88 2.05 -2.46 -9.33
C LEU A 88 3.18 -1.53 -9.75
N LYS A 89 2.86 -0.32 -10.21
CA LYS A 89 3.85 0.68 -10.61
C LYS A 89 4.73 1.12 -9.44
N ALA A 90 4.13 1.32 -8.27
CA ALA A 90 4.85 1.65 -7.04
C ALA A 90 5.87 0.55 -6.68
N VAL A 91 5.47 -0.73 -6.75
CA VAL A 91 6.36 -1.87 -6.50
C VAL A 91 7.49 -1.95 -7.55
N ILE A 92 7.19 -1.77 -8.82
CA ILE A 92 8.19 -1.73 -9.90
C ILE A 92 9.24 -0.65 -9.62
N GLU A 93 8.81 0.57 -9.31
CA GLU A 93 9.73 1.67 -9.04
C GLU A 93 10.48 1.49 -7.71
N GLY A 94 9.85 0.86 -6.73
CA GLY A 94 10.50 0.43 -5.48
C GLY A 94 11.63 -0.57 -5.73
N LEU A 95 11.40 -1.60 -6.54
CA LEU A 95 12.41 -2.59 -6.93
C LEU A 95 13.55 -1.97 -7.74
N ARG A 96 13.25 -0.99 -8.60
CA ARG A 96 14.25 -0.27 -9.40
C ARG A 96 15.22 0.60 -8.56
N MET A 97 14.86 0.93 -7.34
CA MET A 97 15.76 1.63 -6.41
C MET A 97 16.81 0.70 -5.77
N LEU A 98 16.65 -0.62 -5.90
CA LEU A 98 17.47 -1.63 -5.25
C LEU A 98 18.49 -2.22 -6.20
N ALA A 99 19.70 -2.44 -5.70
CA ALA A 99 20.70 -3.27 -6.38
C ALA A 99 20.34 -4.77 -6.27
N PRO A 100 20.81 -5.62 -7.20
CA PRO A 100 20.54 -7.05 -7.15
C PRO A 100 20.97 -7.76 -5.86
N ALA A 101 22.01 -7.25 -5.19
CA ALA A 101 22.55 -7.81 -3.96
C ALA A 101 21.90 -7.25 -2.67
N ASP A 102 20.96 -6.31 -2.78
CA ASP A 102 20.35 -5.72 -1.60
C ASP A 102 19.45 -6.72 -0.87
N GLU A 103 19.66 -6.85 0.44
CA GLU A 103 18.80 -7.62 1.35
C GLU A 103 17.80 -6.69 2.01
N VAL A 104 16.62 -6.58 1.44
CA VAL A 104 15.61 -5.60 1.85
C VAL A 104 14.22 -6.21 1.87
N THR A 105 13.39 -5.79 2.80
CA THR A 105 11.95 -6.05 2.75
C THR A 105 11.25 -4.90 2.04
N LEU A 106 10.47 -5.23 1.00
CA LEU A 106 9.56 -4.33 0.33
C LEU A 106 8.16 -4.51 0.91
N TYR A 107 7.59 -3.44 1.41
CA TYR A 107 6.27 -3.39 2.02
C TYR A 107 5.25 -2.78 1.07
N SER A 108 4.10 -3.42 0.94
CA SER A 108 2.94 -2.91 0.21
C SER A 108 1.67 -3.24 0.97
N ASP A 109 0.70 -2.36 0.97
CA ASP A 109 -0.61 -2.62 1.57
C ASP A 109 -1.61 -3.24 0.57
N SER A 110 -1.21 -3.37 -0.70
CA SER A 110 -1.95 -4.12 -1.71
C SER A 110 -1.78 -5.63 -1.55
N GLN A 111 -2.70 -6.28 -0.85
CA GLN A 111 -2.69 -7.74 -0.71
C GLN A 111 -2.74 -8.46 -2.07
N LEU A 112 -3.42 -7.86 -3.05
CA LEU A 112 -3.48 -8.39 -4.42
C LEU A 112 -2.08 -8.42 -5.05
N VAL A 113 -1.32 -7.35 -4.97
CA VAL A 113 0.04 -7.25 -5.54
C VAL A 113 0.99 -8.21 -4.82
N VAL A 114 0.97 -8.23 -3.47
CA VAL A 114 1.79 -9.14 -2.68
C VAL A 114 1.49 -10.60 -3.06
N ASN A 115 0.22 -11.01 -3.10
CA ASN A 115 -0.15 -12.38 -3.49
C ASN A 115 0.22 -12.69 -4.95
N THR A 116 0.04 -11.74 -5.85
CA THR A 116 0.44 -11.91 -7.26
C THR A 116 1.92 -12.25 -7.37
N LEU A 117 2.78 -11.48 -6.76
CA LEU A 117 4.23 -11.63 -6.91
C LEU A 117 4.82 -12.78 -6.10
N THR A 118 4.24 -13.08 -4.92
CA THR A 118 4.79 -14.12 -4.02
C THR A 118 4.16 -15.51 -4.20
N LYS A 119 2.95 -15.59 -4.77
CA LYS A 119 2.21 -16.87 -4.84
C LYS A 119 1.82 -17.27 -6.26
N TRP A 120 1.42 -16.30 -7.12
CA TRP A 120 0.73 -16.66 -8.37
C TRP A 120 1.61 -16.49 -9.62
N ALA A 121 2.49 -15.50 -9.67
CA ALA A 121 3.25 -15.14 -10.86
C ALA A 121 4.11 -16.32 -11.36
N ALA A 122 4.78 -17.05 -10.48
CA ALA A 122 5.57 -18.24 -10.84
C ALA A 122 4.73 -19.30 -11.54
N ALA A 123 3.53 -19.57 -11.02
CA ALA A 123 2.63 -20.54 -11.63
C ALA A 123 1.99 -20.04 -12.94
N TRP A 124 1.82 -18.74 -13.09
CA TRP A 124 1.36 -18.16 -14.35
C TRP A 124 2.46 -18.16 -15.41
N GLU A 125 3.68 -17.82 -15.05
CA GLU A 125 4.86 -17.90 -15.95
C GLU A 125 5.04 -19.33 -16.49
N ALA A 126 4.99 -20.34 -15.61
CA ALA A 126 5.10 -21.76 -16.00
C ALA A 126 3.99 -22.23 -16.98
N ARG A 127 2.89 -21.51 -17.06
CA ARG A 127 1.76 -21.75 -17.97
C ARG A 127 1.67 -20.74 -19.13
N GLY A 128 2.77 -20.06 -19.43
CA GLY A 128 2.79 -19.04 -20.49
C GLY A 128 1.94 -17.81 -20.16
N TRP A 129 1.91 -17.40 -18.90
CA TRP A 129 1.17 -16.23 -18.39
C TRP A 129 -0.35 -16.36 -18.53
N ARG A 130 -0.86 -17.56 -18.32
CA ARG A 130 -2.29 -17.87 -18.36
C ARG A 130 -2.83 -18.29 -17.02
N ARG A 131 -4.02 -17.81 -16.68
CA ARG A 131 -4.82 -18.32 -15.56
C ARG A 131 -5.61 -19.55 -15.98
N ARG A 132 -6.17 -20.28 -15.01
CA ARG A 132 -7.12 -21.37 -15.30
C ARG A 132 -8.40 -20.80 -15.93
N GLU A 133 -8.82 -19.63 -15.48
CA GLU A 133 -10.00 -18.94 -15.96
C GLU A 133 -9.63 -17.50 -16.31
N GLY A 134 -9.73 -17.15 -17.59
CA GLY A 134 -9.49 -15.82 -18.13
C GLY A 134 -8.02 -15.40 -18.17
N GLU A 135 -7.80 -14.17 -18.57
CA GLU A 135 -6.50 -13.55 -18.73
C GLU A 135 -5.95 -13.00 -17.40
N VAL A 136 -4.63 -12.90 -17.29
CA VAL A 136 -3.98 -12.17 -16.20
C VAL A 136 -4.19 -10.68 -16.41
N ARG A 137 -4.88 -10.04 -15.46
CA ARG A 137 -5.07 -8.57 -15.51
C ARG A 137 -3.75 -7.85 -15.28
N ASN A 138 -3.55 -6.72 -15.97
CA ASN A 138 -2.33 -5.91 -15.89
C ASN A 138 -1.06 -6.73 -16.15
N LEU A 139 -1.13 -7.66 -17.10
CA LEU A 139 -0.07 -8.61 -17.40
C LEU A 139 1.27 -7.92 -17.67
N ASP A 140 1.25 -6.80 -18.38
CA ASP A 140 2.40 -5.96 -18.67
C ASP A 140 3.19 -5.59 -17.38
N LEU A 141 2.49 -5.04 -16.39
CA LEU A 141 3.10 -4.63 -15.12
C LEU A 141 3.44 -5.83 -14.21
N VAL A 142 2.62 -6.89 -14.24
CA VAL A 142 2.90 -8.11 -13.47
C VAL A 142 4.18 -8.78 -13.96
N GLN A 143 4.37 -8.90 -15.27
CA GLN A 143 5.58 -9.48 -15.85
C GLN A 143 6.82 -8.64 -15.52
N GLU A 144 6.72 -7.32 -15.63
CA GLU A 144 7.80 -6.41 -15.30
C GLU A 144 8.19 -6.50 -13.82
N ALA A 145 7.21 -6.40 -12.91
CA ALA A 145 7.45 -6.51 -11.47
C ALA A 145 8.08 -7.84 -11.08
N TYR A 146 7.58 -8.93 -11.65
CA TYR A 146 8.07 -10.27 -11.37
C TYR A 146 9.50 -10.50 -11.91
N ALA A 147 9.82 -10.01 -13.10
CA ALA A 147 11.16 -10.05 -13.65
C ALA A 147 12.16 -9.30 -12.77
N LEU A 148 11.84 -8.07 -12.35
CA LEU A 148 12.66 -7.28 -11.44
C LEU A 148 12.87 -7.96 -10.08
N LEU A 149 11.84 -8.62 -9.54
CA LEU A 149 11.93 -9.35 -8.28
C LEU A 149 12.88 -10.55 -8.41
N ARG A 150 12.83 -11.28 -9.51
CA ARG A 150 13.72 -12.43 -9.77
C ARG A 150 15.20 -12.03 -9.91
N GLU A 151 15.48 -10.83 -10.39
CA GLU A 151 16.83 -10.25 -10.43
C GLU A 151 17.36 -9.87 -9.04
N ARG A 152 16.48 -9.86 -8.02
CA ARG A 152 16.76 -9.44 -6.64
C ARG A 152 16.34 -10.53 -5.64
N PRO A 153 17.05 -11.68 -5.62
CA PRO A 153 16.62 -12.88 -4.87
C PRO A 153 16.58 -12.70 -3.36
N HIS A 154 17.22 -11.65 -2.83
CA HIS A 154 17.26 -11.33 -1.40
C HIS A 154 16.17 -10.30 -0.97
N VAL A 155 15.39 -9.79 -1.92
CA VAL A 155 14.25 -8.94 -1.61
C VAL A 155 13.06 -9.79 -1.20
N ARG A 156 12.47 -9.47 -0.06
CA ARG A 156 11.23 -10.06 0.43
C ARG A 156 10.09 -9.09 0.24
N ILE A 157 8.96 -9.55 -0.28
CA ILE A 157 7.74 -8.73 -0.36
C ILE A 157 6.83 -9.11 0.80
N GLN A 158 6.40 -8.10 1.57
CA GLN A 158 5.56 -8.26 2.74
C GLN A 158 4.35 -7.34 2.68
N TRP A 159 3.19 -7.90 2.99
CA TRP A 159 1.97 -7.10 3.16
C TRP A 159 1.97 -6.36 4.50
N VAL A 160 1.53 -5.12 4.48
CA VAL A 160 1.25 -4.29 5.66
C VAL A 160 -0.20 -3.81 5.60
N ARG A 161 -0.75 -3.43 6.76
CA ARG A 161 -2.10 -2.88 6.79
C ARG A 161 -2.08 -1.42 6.30
N ALA A 162 -3.01 -1.09 5.39
CA ALA A 162 -3.23 0.28 4.95
C ALA A 162 -3.64 1.19 6.12
N HIS A 163 -3.12 2.40 6.15
CA HIS A 163 -3.49 3.47 7.08
C HIS A 163 -3.52 3.05 8.56
N ASP A 164 -2.54 2.25 8.98
CA ASP A 164 -2.38 1.84 10.38
C ASP A 164 -1.52 2.80 11.21
N GLY A 165 -1.08 3.92 10.61
CA GLY A 165 -0.22 4.91 11.23
C GLY A 165 1.27 4.56 11.20
N THR A 166 1.66 3.60 10.37
CA THR A 166 3.06 3.26 10.14
C THR A 166 3.72 4.34 9.29
N ARG A 167 4.75 5.01 9.85
CA ARG A 167 5.39 6.20 9.27
C ARG A 167 5.67 6.08 7.77
N TRP A 168 6.32 5.01 7.36
CA TRP A 168 6.81 4.89 5.99
C TRP A 168 5.74 4.41 5.00
N ASN A 169 4.70 3.72 5.49
CA ASN A 169 3.52 3.45 4.66
C ASN A 169 2.73 4.75 4.39
N GLU A 170 2.49 5.56 5.43
CA GLU A 170 1.87 6.89 5.28
C GLU A 170 2.73 7.84 4.41
N TYR A 171 4.08 7.69 4.45
CA TYR A 171 4.97 8.43 3.57
C TYR A 171 4.81 8.02 2.10
N ALA A 172 4.72 6.71 1.82
CA ALA A 172 4.46 6.20 0.48
C ALA A 172 3.08 6.65 -0.05
N ASP A 173 2.03 6.61 0.80
CA ASP A 173 0.70 7.16 0.48
C ASP A 173 0.77 8.66 0.15
N SER A 174 1.52 9.44 0.93
CA SER A 174 1.69 10.87 0.63
C SER A 174 2.38 11.11 -0.71
N LEU A 175 3.32 10.27 -1.11
CA LEU A 175 3.93 10.32 -2.45
C LEU A 175 2.93 9.91 -3.54
N ALA A 176 2.16 8.84 -3.32
CA ALA A 176 1.17 8.35 -4.27
C ALA A 176 0.04 9.36 -4.52
N THR A 177 -0.31 10.17 -3.52
CA THR A 177 -1.34 11.21 -3.60
C THR A 177 -0.80 12.60 -3.96
N ALA A 178 0.51 12.75 -4.18
CA ALA A 178 1.14 14.04 -4.49
C ALA A 178 0.56 14.73 -5.73
N TYR A 179 0.05 13.97 -6.70
CA TYR A 179 -0.59 14.51 -7.91
C TYR A 179 -1.88 15.31 -7.61
N LEU A 180 -2.42 15.23 -6.41
CA LEU A 180 -3.58 16.00 -5.94
C LEU A 180 -3.18 17.32 -5.25
N ARG A 181 -1.88 17.60 -5.15
CA ARG A 181 -1.32 18.75 -4.44
C ARG A 181 -0.28 19.45 -5.29
N ASP A 182 -0.01 20.71 -4.95
CA ASP A 182 1.10 21.48 -5.52
C ASP A 182 2.45 21.19 -4.83
N GLU A 183 2.40 20.54 -3.63
CA GLU A 183 3.58 20.19 -2.82
C GLU A 183 3.61 18.69 -2.48
N VAL A 184 4.82 18.15 -2.32
CA VAL A 184 5.08 16.73 -2.00
C VAL A 184 5.36 16.53 -0.53
#